data_8cb576581661edda6f00155d21415ccc
#
_entry.id   8cb576581661edda6f00155d21415ccc
#
_cell.length_a   1.000
_cell.length_b   1.000
_cell.length_c   1.000
_cell.angle_alpha   90.00
_cell.angle_beta   90.00
_cell.angle_gamma   90.00
#
_symmetry.space_group_name_H-M   'P 1'
#
loop_
_entity.id
_entity.type
_entity.pdbx_description
1 polymer ?
#
loop_
_entity_poly.entity_id
_entity_poly.type
_entity_poly.pdbx_seq_one_letter_code
_entity_poly.pdbx_strand_id
1 'polypeptide(L)'
;MSINKYTGMNEDSKKFLLQEKEIPEAWYNVVAEMPNKPRPMLNPATKQPLKAEDLFPLFSEEASRQEMNTADTWIEIPEEVRDMYKIWRPTPLVRARGLEKALDTPAHIYFKNESVSPVGSHKLNSAVPQAYYCKQQGITNITTETGAGQWGAALSLAAKHFGLELAVYMVKVSYHQKPYRRSIMETYGAEVIASPSMSTKAGRKIITDNPNYQGSLGTAISEAVELAMSTPNCKYVLGSVLNHVALHQTVIGLEAEKQMAMAGEYPDIVIGCFGGGSNFSGISFPFMRHNFSGERNTRFIAAEPESCPKLTRGVFQYDFGDEAGYTPLIPMLTLGHNFAPANIHAGGLRYHGAGSVVSQLKEDNLMEAVDIPQLETFAAATLFARSEGIIPAPESSHAIAAAIREAKKAKEAGESKVILFNLSGHGLIDMSAYDQYIAGDLANYQVSDEMVRQNTKDLEKII
;
A
#
# COMPACT_ATOMS: atom_id res chain seq x y z
N MET A 1 20.69 15.71 -25.95
CA MET A 1 21.14 16.64 -24.89
C MET A 1 19.89 17.28 -24.28
N SER A 2 19.37 16.74 -23.19
CA SER A 2 18.31 17.39 -22.43
C SER A 2 18.94 18.48 -21.55
N ILE A 3 18.60 19.71 -21.83
CA ILE A 3 19.00 20.87 -21.02
C ILE A 3 18.43 20.62 -19.62
N ASN A 4 19.30 20.50 -18.63
CA ASN A 4 18.90 20.38 -17.22
C ASN A 4 18.14 21.66 -16.83
N LYS A 5 16.83 21.59 -16.79
CA LYS A 5 15.91 22.71 -16.51
C LYS A 5 16.04 23.31 -15.09
N TYR A 6 16.86 22.68 -14.26
CA TYR A 6 16.97 22.92 -12.82
C TYR A 6 18.37 23.42 -12.38
N THR A 7 19.19 23.92 -13.32
CA THR A 7 20.49 24.53 -12.99
C THR A 7 20.26 25.81 -12.17
N GLY A 8 20.43 25.72 -10.85
CA GLY A 8 20.34 26.85 -9.92
C GLY A 8 19.77 26.52 -8.55
N MET A 9 19.40 25.26 -8.25
CA MET A 9 19.03 24.89 -6.89
C MET A 9 20.29 24.70 -6.02
N ASN A 10 20.26 25.35 -4.86
CA ASN A 10 21.33 25.36 -3.88
C ASN A 10 21.52 23.93 -3.35
N GLU A 11 22.76 23.42 -3.27
CA GLU A 11 23.12 22.14 -2.63
C GLU A 11 22.59 22.01 -1.19
N ASP A 12 22.21 23.13 -0.57
CA ASP A 12 21.63 23.24 0.75
C ASP A 12 20.10 23.02 0.83
N SER A 13 19.41 22.85 -0.29
CA SER A 13 17.94 22.66 -0.28
C SER A 13 17.55 21.39 0.48
N LYS A 14 16.60 21.55 1.41
CA LYS A 14 16.02 20.43 2.17
C LYS A 14 14.76 19.87 1.50
N LYS A 15 13.97 20.70 0.80
CA LYS A 15 12.71 20.33 0.15
C LYS A 15 12.77 20.58 -1.34
N PHE A 16 12.23 19.63 -2.09
CA PHE A 16 12.10 19.70 -3.54
C PHE A 16 10.62 19.62 -3.90
N LEU A 17 10.09 20.71 -4.46
CA LEU A 17 8.68 20.89 -4.76
C LEU A 17 8.49 21.07 -6.26
N LEU A 18 7.56 20.31 -6.82
CA LEU A 18 7.07 20.49 -8.18
C LEU A 18 5.89 21.49 -8.20
N GLN A 19 5.60 22.05 -9.37
CA GLN A 19 4.40 22.85 -9.58
C GLN A 19 3.21 21.96 -9.97
N GLU A 20 1.97 22.43 -9.80
CA GLU A 20 0.76 21.69 -10.18
C GLU A 20 0.76 21.18 -11.63
N LYS A 21 1.29 21.97 -12.57
CA LYS A 21 1.42 21.57 -13.99
C LYS A 21 2.40 20.41 -14.21
N GLU A 22 3.15 20.00 -13.19
CA GLU A 22 4.12 18.89 -13.24
C GLU A 22 3.54 17.59 -12.63
N ILE A 23 2.28 17.61 -12.15
CA ILE A 23 1.52 16.40 -11.82
C ILE A 23 1.56 15.47 -13.05
N PRO A 24 1.85 14.16 -12.88
CA PRO A 24 1.87 13.23 -13.99
C PRO A 24 0.55 13.20 -14.77
N GLU A 25 0.65 13.15 -16.10
CA GLU A 25 -0.50 13.05 -17.01
C GLU A 25 -0.90 11.59 -17.27
N ALA A 26 0.00 10.65 -16.96
CA ALA A 26 -0.23 9.23 -17.10
C ALA A 26 0.40 8.46 -15.94
N TRP A 27 -0.21 7.33 -15.56
CA TRP A 27 0.38 6.33 -14.69
C TRP A 27 1.32 5.42 -15.46
N TYR A 28 2.34 4.91 -14.79
CA TYR A 28 3.28 3.96 -15.34
C TYR A 28 2.86 2.52 -15.01
N ASN A 29 2.59 1.72 -16.04
CA ASN A 29 2.25 0.31 -15.90
C ASN A 29 3.52 -0.55 -16.00
N VAL A 30 4.06 -0.94 -14.87
CA VAL A 30 5.26 -1.77 -14.78
C VAL A 30 5.10 -3.12 -15.48
N VAL A 31 3.87 -3.67 -15.50
CA VAL A 31 3.57 -4.99 -16.09
C VAL A 31 3.93 -5.02 -17.57
N ALA A 32 3.75 -3.91 -18.29
CA ALA A 32 4.09 -3.84 -19.72
C ALA A 32 5.59 -4.07 -20.01
N GLU A 33 6.46 -3.72 -19.05
CA GLU A 33 7.92 -3.78 -19.21
C GLU A 33 8.61 -4.89 -18.41
N MET A 34 7.89 -5.57 -17.51
CA MET A 34 8.43 -6.69 -16.73
C MET A 34 8.99 -7.80 -17.63
N PRO A 35 10.16 -8.36 -17.31
CA PRO A 35 10.74 -9.51 -18.05
C PRO A 35 9.79 -10.72 -18.07
N ASN A 36 9.22 -11.07 -16.93
CA ASN A 36 8.18 -12.08 -16.77
C ASN A 36 6.88 -11.44 -16.31
N LYS A 37 5.81 -11.65 -17.07
CA LYS A 37 4.49 -11.16 -16.67
C LYS A 37 3.96 -11.95 -15.49
N PRO A 38 3.15 -11.34 -14.60
CA PRO A 38 2.46 -12.08 -13.54
C PRO A 38 1.59 -13.18 -14.15
N ARG A 39 1.48 -14.31 -13.46
CA ARG A 39 0.51 -15.33 -13.82
C ARG A 39 -0.91 -14.78 -13.73
N PRO A 40 -1.86 -15.25 -14.57
CA PRO A 40 -3.23 -14.72 -14.55
C PRO A 40 -3.97 -15.12 -13.28
N MET A 41 -4.91 -14.29 -12.86
CA MET A 41 -5.93 -14.69 -11.88
C MET A 41 -6.80 -15.80 -12.45
N LEU A 42 -7.26 -16.72 -11.58
CA LEU A 42 -8.09 -17.85 -11.98
C LEU A 42 -9.49 -17.76 -11.38
N ASN A 43 -10.45 -18.23 -12.15
CA ASN A 43 -11.80 -18.50 -11.66
C ASN A 43 -11.73 -19.65 -10.62
N PRO A 44 -12.24 -19.49 -9.38
CA PRO A 44 -12.13 -20.51 -8.36
C PRO A 44 -12.76 -21.85 -8.72
N ALA A 45 -13.87 -21.84 -9.46
CA ALA A 45 -14.62 -23.03 -9.81
C ALA A 45 -14.03 -23.77 -11.03
N THR A 46 -13.65 -23.03 -12.07
CA THR A 46 -13.20 -23.61 -13.36
C THR A 46 -11.69 -23.72 -13.47
N LYS A 47 -10.93 -23.00 -12.62
CA LYS A 47 -9.46 -22.87 -12.69
C LYS A 47 -8.95 -22.28 -14.00
N GLN A 48 -9.83 -21.66 -14.79
CA GLN A 48 -9.46 -20.99 -16.03
C GLN A 48 -9.02 -19.54 -15.76
N PRO A 49 -8.07 -19.01 -16.54
CA PRO A 49 -7.69 -17.60 -16.49
C PRO A 49 -8.89 -16.68 -16.66
N LEU A 50 -8.95 -15.63 -15.83
CA LEU A 50 -9.97 -14.60 -15.93
C LEU A 50 -9.62 -13.58 -17.02
N LYS A 51 -10.69 -12.98 -17.57
CA LYS A 51 -10.62 -11.79 -18.42
C LYS A 51 -11.16 -10.59 -17.66
N ALA A 52 -10.99 -9.38 -18.19
CA ALA A 52 -11.48 -8.16 -17.56
C ALA A 52 -13.00 -8.22 -17.31
N GLU A 53 -13.77 -8.79 -18.26
CA GLU A 53 -15.24 -8.90 -18.17
C GLU A 53 -15.69 -9.77 -16.98
N ASP A 54 -14.89 -10.74 -16.59
CA ASP A 54 -15.20 -11.61 -15.44
C ASP A 54 -15.13 -10.86 -14.11
N LEU A 55 -14.43 -9.72 -14.07
CA LEU A 55 -14.30 -8.84 -12.90
C LEU A 55 -15.36 -7.73 -12.86
N PHE A 56 -16.07 -7.45 -13.96
CA PHE A 56 -17.08 -6.38 -14.05
C PHE A 56 -18.20 -6.50 -13.02
N PRO A 57 -18.67 -7.69 -12.62
CA PRO A 57 -19.66 -7.78 -11.56
C PRO A 57 -19.19 -7.18 -10.24
N LEU A 58 -17.89 -7.27 -9.94
CA LEU A 58 -17.33 -6.87 -8.64
C LEU A 58 -16.72 -5.45 -8.67
N PHE A 59 -15.94 -5.11 -9.69
CA PHE A 59 -15.25 -3.82 -9.82
C PHE A 59 -15.87 -2.96 -10.93
N SER A 60 -15.50 -1.68 -10.97
CA SER A 60 -15.80 -0.86 -12.15
C SER A 60 -15.11 -1.44 -13.40
N GLU A 61 -15.75 -1.27 -14.56
CA GLU A 61 -15.23 -1.84 -15.82
C GLU A 61 -13.82 -1.34 -16.14
N GLU A 62 -13.58 -0.03 -15.95
CA GLU A 62 -12.28 0.54 -16.25
C GLU A 62 -11.19 0.05 -15.28
N ALA A 63 -11.46 -0.05 -13.98
CA ALA A 63 -10.51 -0.66 -13.03
C ALA A 63 -10.21 -2.12 -13.40
N SER A 64 -11.20 -2.88 -13.88
CA SER A 64 -11.03 -4.26 -14.34
C SER A 64 -10.18 -4.35 -15.61
N ARG A 65 -10.35 -3.40 -16.56
CA ARG A 65 -9.49 -3.33 -17.78
C ARG A 65 -8.05 -2.99 -17.39
N GLN A 66 -7.85 -2.03 -16.50
CA GLN A 66 -6.52 -1.66 -16.00
C GLN A 66 -5.86 -2.80 -15.22
N GLU A 67 -6.64 -3.56 -14.44
CA GLU A 67 -6.15 -4.76 -13.73
C GLU A 67 -5.53 -5.78 -14.67
N MET A 68 -6.15 -5.98 -15.83
CA MET A 68 -5.75 -6.99 -16.80
C MET A 68 -4.85 -6.44 -17.93
N ASN A 69 -4.48 -5.17 -17.87
CA ASN A 69 -3.65 -4.54 -18.91
C ASN A 69 -2.17 -4.90 -18.72
N THR A 70 -1.66 -5.69 -19.66
CA THR A 70 -0.26 -6.13 -19.70
C THR A 70 0.53 -5.54 -20.88
N ALA A 71 -0.08 -4.67 -21.68
CA ALA A 71 0.47 -4.20 -22.96
C ALA A 71 0.86 -2.71 -22.93
N ASP A 72 0.01 -1.86 -22.38
CA ASP A 72 0.23 -0.41 -22.43
C ASP A 72 1.12 0.03 -21.26
N THR A 73 2.26 0.63 -21.58
CA THR A 73 3.23 1.15 -20.60
C THR A 73 2.69 2.37 -19.84
N TRP A 74 1.91 3.21 -20.54
CA TRP A 74 1.38 4.46 -19.98
C TRP A 74 -0.14 4.47 -20.08
N ILE A 75 -0.79 4.72 -18.96
CA ILE A 75 -2.25 4.83 -18.86
C ILE A 75 -2.59 6.28 -18.50
N GLU A 76 -3.34 6.95 -19.35
CA GLU A 76 -3.72 8.35 -19.14
C GLU A 76 -4.50 8.55 -17.82
N ILE A 77 -4.17 9.62 -17.11
CA ILE A 77 -4.90 10.04 -15.90
C ILE A 77 -6.02 11.01 -16.33
N PRO A 78 -7.29 10.65 -16.12
CA PRO A 78 -8.40 11.54 -16.46
C PRO A 78 -8.26 12.94 -15.87
N GLU A 79 -8.73 13.95 -16.57
CA GLU A 79 -8.60 15.35 -16.15
C GLU A 79 -9.24 15.59 -14.77
N GLU A 80 -10.44 15.04 -14.52
CA GLU A 80 -11.14 15.17 -13.25
C GLU A 80 -10.39 14.52 -12.08
N VAL A 81 -9.66 13.44 -12.36
CA VAL A 81 -8.77 12.80 -11.37
C VAL A 81 -7.58 13.70 -11.08
N ARG A 82 -6.96 14.29 -12.12
CA ARG A 82 -5.85 15.24 -11.96
C ARG A 82 -6.28 16.51 -11.23
N ASP A 83 -7.49 17.00 -11.50
CA ASP A 83 -8.04 18.17 -10.79
C ASP A 83 -8.22 17.89 -9.30
N MET A 84 -8.73 16.72 -8.94
CA MET A 84 -8.79 16.35 -7.53
C MET A 84 -7.40 16.14 -6.93
N TYR A 85 -6.43 15.62 -7.67
CA TYR A 85 -5.03 15.50 -7.21
C TYR A 85 -4.42 16.85 -6.84
N LYS A 86 -4.75 17.95 -7.47
CA LYS A 86 -4.27 19.31 -7.17
C LYS A 86 -4.57 19.76 -5.72
N ILE A 87 -5.51 19.12 -5.02
CA ILE A 87 -5.79 19.42 -3.61
C ILE A 87 -4.56 19.17 -2.72
N TRP A 88 -3.69 18.18 -3.06
CA TRP A 88 -2.52 17.84 -2.24
C TRP A 88 -1.25 17.51 -3.04
N ARG A 89 -1.37 17.26 -4.33
CA ARG A 89 -0.22 16.95 -5.18
C ARG A 89 0.23 18.18 -5.97
N PRO A 90 1.53 18.26 -6.34
CA PRO A 90 2.61 17.29 -6.06
C PRO A 90 2.99 17.26 -4.57
N THR A 91 3.29 16.06 -4.03
CA THR A 91 3.76 15.94 -2.67
C THR A 91 5.27 16.25 -2.55
N PRO A 92 5.77 16.73 -1.40
CA PRO A 92 7.18 17.07 -1.25
C PRO A 92 8.11 15.86 -1.29
N LEU A 93 9.31 16.03 -1.88
CA LEU A 93 10.48 15.23 -1.57
C LEU A 93 11.33 16.00 -0.55
N VAL A 94 11.80 15.33 0.49
CA VAL A 94 12.55 15.96 1.58
C VAL A 94 13.81 15.17 1.86
N ARG A 95 14.96 15.86 2.01
CA ARG A 95 16.19 15.26 2.50
C ARG A 95 16.18 15.23 4.02
N ALA A 96 16.34 14.06 4.60
CA ALA A 96 16.27 13.80 6.04
C ALA A 96 17.62 14.11 6.74
N ARG A 97 18.11 15.35 6.64
CA ARG A 97 19.41 15.77 7.18
C ARG A 97 19.52 15.61 8.70
N GLY A 98 18.40 15.76 9.43
CA GLY A 98 18.36 15.52 10.86
C GLY A 98 18.59 14.06 11.19
N LEU A 99 18.00 13.15 10.41
CA LEU A 99 18.20 11.70 10.55
C LEU A 99 19.61 11.29 10.15
N GLU A 100 20.15 11.81 9.01
CA GLU A 100 21.53 11.60 8.60
C GLU A 100 22.52 11.95 9.73
N LYS A 101 22.34 13.14 10.33
CA LYS A 101 23.14 13.61 11.46
C LYS A 101 22.98 12.72 12.70
N ALA A 102 21.76 12.32 13.03
CA ALA A 102 21.49 11.48 14.21
C ALA A 102 22.12 10.08 14.09
N LEU A 103 22.25 9.57 12.85
CA LEU A 103 22.90 8.29 12.54
C LEU A 103 24.42 8.42 12.34
N ASP A 104 24.92 9.65 12.22
CA ASP A 104 26.34 9.91 11.87
C ASP A 104 26.77 9.09 10.63
N THR A 105 25.97 9.16 9.57
CA THR A 105 26.13 8.37 8.33
C THR A 105 26.55 9.24 7.16
N PRO A 106 27.39 8.74 6.24
CA PRO A 106 27.68 9.40 4.97
C PRO A 106 26.54 9.22 3.93
N ALA A 107 25.53 8.41 4.21
CA ALA A 107 24.41 8.20 3.32
C ALA A 107 23.53 9.46 3.21
N HIS A 108 22.99 9.72 2.02
CA HIS A 108 22.00 10.74 1.76
C HIS A 108 20.60 10.12 1.83
N ILE A 109 19.78 10.54 2.78
CA ILE A 109 18.46 9.95 3.03
C ILE A 109 17.36 10.91 2.56
N TYR A 110 16.52 10.45 1.65
CA TYR A 110 15.36 11.18 1.14
C TYR A 110 14.07 10.47 1.48
N PHE A 111 13.02 11.23 1.73
CA PHE A 111 11.68 10.67 1.82
C PHE A 111 10.68 11.44 0.96
N LYS A 112 9.87 10.68 0.21
CA LYS A 112 8.69 11.19 -0.48
C LYS A 112 7.57 11.30 0.53
N ASN A 113 7.04 12.50 0.75
CA ASN A 113 6.11 12.77 1.85
C ASN A 113 4.65 12.68 1.42
N GLU A 114 4.08 11.47 1.44
CA GLU A 114 2.66 11.24 1.17
C GLU A 114 1.75 11.52 2.39
N SER A 115 2.32 11.84 3.55
CA SER A 115 1.55 12.16 4.76
C SER A 115 0.81 13.49 4.70
N VAL A 116 1.11 14.32 3.72
CA VAL A 116 0.51 15.66 3.53
C VAL A 116 -0.86 15.63 2.86
N SER A 117 -1.35 14.48 2.40
CA SER A 117 -2.68 14.36 1.83
C SER A 117 -3.76 14.70 2.87
N PRO A 118 -4.98 15.12 2.46
CA PRO A 118 -6.08 15.47 3.37
C PRO A 118 -6.44 14.37 4.38
N VAL A 119 -6.17 13.11 4.04
CA VAL A 119 -6.43 11.94 4.89
C VAL A 119 -5.16 11.40 5.55
N GLY A 120 -4.04 12.07 5.36
CA GLY A 120 -2.76 11.76 5.98
C GLY A 120 -2.08 10.49 5.46
N SER A 121 -2.39 10.03 4.25
CA SER A 121 -1.74 8.85 3.66
C SER A 121 -1.78 8.82 2.12
N HIS A 122 -0.90 8.01 1.50
CA HIS A 122 -0.83 7.76 0.06
C HIS A 122 -2.09 7.14 -0.56
N LYS A 123 -2.99 6.58 0.26
CA LYS A 123 -4.12 5.78 -0.25
C LYS A 123 -5.11 6.58 -1.09
N LEU A 124 -5.18 7.89 -0.89
CA LEU A 124 -6.03 8.78 -1.67
C LEU A 124 -5.69 8.76 -3.17
N ASN A 125 -4.42 8.50 -3.54
CA ASN A 125 -3.98 8.43 -4.93
C ASN A 125 -4.74 7.35 -5.74
N SER A 126 -5.16 6.25 -5.12
CA SER A 126 -5.94 5.19 -5.78
C SER A 126 -7.43 5.29 -5.48
N ALA A 127 -7.82 5.87 -4.34
CA ALA A 127 -9.22 6.05 -4.00
C ALA A 127 -9.94 6.96 -5.01
N VAL A 128 -9.26 8.03 -5.43
CA VAL A 128 -9.81 9.02 -6.38
C VAL A 128 -10.15 8.41 -7.74
N PRO A 129 -9.21 7.77 -8.48
CA PRO A 129 -9.55 7.20 -9.78
C PRO A 129 -10.58 6.07 -9.70
N GLN A 130 -10.54 5.22 -8.68
CA GLN A 130 -11.53 4.15 -8.54
C GLN A 130 -12.94 4.70 -8.30
N ALA A 131 -13.10 5.74 -7.44
CA ALA A 131 -14.38 6.41 -7.23
C ALA A 131 -14.85 7.13 -8.52
N TYR A 132 -13.93 7.80 -9.22
CA TYR A 132 -14.20 8.42 -10.51
C TYR A 132 -14.76 7.41 -11.54
N TYR A 133 -14.11 6.26 -11.71
CA TYR A 133 -14.58 5.24 -12.66
C TYR A 133 -15.93 4.64 -12.29
N CYS A 134 -16.19 4.43 -11.00
CA CYS A 134 -17.53 4.05 -10.54
C CYS A 134 -18.56 5.11 -10.92
N LYS A 135 -18.28 6.40 -10.70
CA LYS A 135 -19.16 7.51 -11.08
C LYS A 135 -19.40 7.57 -12.59
N GLN A 136 -18.36 7.42 -13.41
CA GLN A 136 -18.48 7.44 -14.88
C GLN A 136 -19.34 6.28 -15.42
N GLN A 137 -19.31 5.15 -14.74
CA GLN A 137 -20.16 3.98 -15.07
C GLN A 137 -21.61 4.14 -14.58
N GLY A 138 -21.96 5.24 -13.88
CA GLY A 138 -23.29 5.46 -13.33
C GLY A 138 -23.56 4.67 -12.04
N ILE A 139 -22.53 4.15 -11.38
CA ILE A 139 -22.64 3.50 -10.07
C ILE A 139 -23.01 4.54 -9.02
N THR A 140 -23.86 4.18 -8.08
CA THR A 140 -24.29 5.06 -6.98
C THR A 140 -23.82 4.60 -5.62
N ASN A 141 -23.55 3.31 -5.46
CA ASN A 141 -23.14 2.72 -4.19
C ASN A 141 -21.79 2.02 -4.35
N ILE A 142 -20.91 2.19 -3.39
CA ILE A 142 -19.66 1.44 -3.32
C ILE A 142 -19.45 0.86 -1.93
N THR A 143 -18.76 -0.27 -1.87
CA THR A 143 -18.38 -0.93 -0.62
C THR A 143 -16.89 -1.12 -0.55
N THR A 144 -16.36 -1.19 0.66
CA THR A 144 -14.96 -1.51 0.87
C THR A 144 -14.72 -2.08 2.26
N GLU A 145 -13.55 -2.64 2.45
CA GLU A 145 -12.99 -2.98 3.75
C GLU A 145 -11.96 -1.94 4.20
N THR A 146 -11.61 -1.96 5.47
CA THR A 146 -10.44 -1.24 5.97
C THR A 146 -9.86 -1.91 7.22
N GLY A 147 -8.53 -2.08 7.26
CA GLY A 147 -7.82 -2.60 8.43
C GLY A 147 -7.69 -1.54 9.53
N ALA A 148 -6.77 -0.59 9.35
CA ALA A 148 -6.49 0.48 10.30
C ALA A 148 -7.36 1.73 10.15
N GLY A 149 -8.20 1.81 9.10
CA GLY A 149 -9.05 2.94 8.77
C GLY A 149 -8.46 3.94 7.77
N GLN A 150 -7.20 3.82 7.37
CA GLN A 150 -6.56 4.75 6.43
C GLN A 150 -7.18 4.66 5.03
N TRP A 151 -7.44 3.44 4.56
CA TRP A 151 -8.09 3.23 3.27
C TRP A 151 -9.54 3.71 3.29
N GLY A 152 -10.30 3.32 4.30
CA GLY A 152 -11.67 3.79 4.48
C GLY A 152 -11.78 5.32 4.47
N ALA A 153 -10.88 6.02 5.20
CA ALA A 153 -10.84 7.48 5.21
C ALA A 153 -10.56 8.07 3.81
N ALA A 154 -9.62 7.48 3.06
CA ALA A 154 -9.29 7.93 1.71
C ALA A 154 -10.47 7.75 0.74
N LEU A 155 -11.11 6.57 0.78
CA LEU A 155 -12.25 6.31 -0.08
C LEU A 155 -13.49 7.13 0.32
N SER A 156 -13.69 7.40 1.62
CA SER A 156 -14.80 8.26 2.08
C SER A 156 -14.71 9.66 1.50
N LEU A 157 -13.51 10.26 1.47
CA LEU A 157 -13.31 11.56 0.84
C LEU A 157 -13.56 11.51 -0.68
N ALA A 158 -13.02 10.51 -1.38
CA ALA A 158 -13.19 10.35 -2.82
C ALA A 158 -14.67 10.07 -3.19
N ALA A 159 -15.34 9.20 -2.45
CA ALA A 159 -16.77 8.89 -2.64
C ALA A 159 -17.63 10.14 -2.47
N LYS A 160 -17.38 10.94 -1.43
CA LYS A 160 -18.10 12.19 -1.20
C LYS A 160 -17.89 13.18 -2.34
N HIS A 161 -16.65 13.31 -2.84
CA HIS A 161 -16.32 14.21 -3.95
C HIS A 161 -17.10 13.83 -5.22
N PHE A 162 -17.21 12.55 -5.54
CA PHE A 162 -17.90 12.07 -6.74
C PHE A 162 -19.39 11.75 -6.53
N GLY A 163 -19.94 12.00 -5.34
CA GLY A 163 -21.35 11.82 -5.04
C GLY A 163 -21.79 10.36 -4.97
N LEU A 164 -20.95 9.49 -4.41
CA LEU A 164 -21.20 8.07 -4.20
C LEU A 164 -21.56 7.80 -2.73
N GLU A 165 -22.50 6.89 -2.48
CA GLU A 165 -22.74 6.34 -1.15
C GLU A 165 -21.70 5.25 -0.85
N LEU A 166 -21.17 5.22 0.38
CA LEU A 166 -20.09 4.31 0.76
C LEU A 166 -20.40 3.57 2.05
N ALA A 167 -20.33 2.23 2.03
CA ALA A 167 -20.29 1.36 3.19
C ALA A 167 -18.87 0.81 3.41
N VAL A 168 -18.32 0.98 4.62
CA VAL A 168 -16.95 0.58 5.00
C VAL A 168 -17.00 -0.49 6.08
N TYR A 169 -16.55 -1.71 5.79
CA TYR A 169 -16.35 -2.76 6.78
C TYR A 169 -14.96 -2.61 7.43
N MET A 170 -14.95 -2.16 8.68
CA MET A 170 -13.71 -1.92 9.43
C MET A 170 -13.43 -3.08 10.36
N VAL A 171 -12.21 -3.63 10.32
CA VAL A 171 -11.78 -4.70 11.24
C VAL A 171 -12.07 -4.33 12.68
N LYS A 172 -12.84 -5.18 13.39
CA LYS A 172 -13.43 -4.90 14.71
C LYS A 172 -12.44 -4.42 15.76
N VAL A 173 -11.26 -5.04 15.84
CA VAL A 173 -10.22 -4.58 16.77
C VAL A 173 -9.80 -3.13 16.48
N SER A 174 -9.63 -2.77 15.23
CA SER A 174 -9.26 -1.40 14.83
C SER A 174 -10.43 -0.42 14.99
N TYR A 175 -11.66 -0.85 14.77
CA TYR A 175 -12.87 -0.05 15.00
C TYR A 175 -12.94 0.49 16.43
N HIS A 176 -12.54 -0.32 17.42
CA HIS A 176 -12.49 0.09 18.82
C HIS A 176 -11.21 0.82 19.20
N GLN A 177 -10.05 0.40 18.68
CA GLN A 177 -8.75 0.99 19.03
C GLN A 177 -8.48 2.35 18.36
N LYS A 178 -9.13 2.63 17.23
CA LYS A 178 -8.89 3.83 16.41
C LYS A 178 -10.18 4.62 16.14
N PRO A 179 -10.87 5.14 17.17
CA PRO A 179 -12.18 5.78 17.02
C PRO A 179 -12.14 7.01 16.10
N TYR A 180 -11.04 7.76 16.10
CA TYR A 180 -10.91 8.95 15.25
C TYR A 180 -10.84 8.61 13.75
N ARG A 181 -10.37 7.42 13.36
CA ARG A 181 -10.45 6.97 11.97
C ARG A 181 -11.90 6.80 11.54
N ARG A 182 -12.73 6.22 12.40
CA ARG A 182 -14.18 6.11 12.16
C ARG A 182 -14.82 7.50 12.03
N SER A 183 -14.53 8.41 12.98
CA SER A 183 -15.09 9.77 12.95
C SER A 183 -14.73 10.52 11.66
N ILE A 184 -13.52 10.33 11.11
CA ILE A 184 -13.13 10.91 9.81
C ILE A 184 -14.01 10.35 8.70
N MET A 185 -14.20 9.03 8.62
CA MET A 185 -15.03 8.39 7.60
C MET A 185 -16.48 8.86 7.66
N GLU A 186 -17.06 8.88 8.87
CA GLU A 186 -18.43 9.36 9.12
C GLU A 186 -18.58 10.85 8.82
N THR A 187 -17.55 11.67 9.08
CA THR A 187 -17.54 13.11 8.73
C THR A 187 -17.61 13.32 7.22
N TYR A 188 -16.98 12.45 6.43
CA TYR A 188 -17.11 12.45 4.98
C TYR A 188 -18.40 11.76 4.48
N GLY A 189 -19.24 11.25 5.39
CA GLY A 189 -20.57 10.69 5.07
C GLY A 189 -20.59 9.18 4.79
N ALA A 190 -19.53 8.45 5.09
CA ALA A 190 -19.53 6.99 4.94
C ALA A 190 -20.25 6.30 6.10
N GLU A 191 -20.93 5.20 5.83
CA GLU A 191 -21.39 4.24 6.83
C GLU A 191 -20.24 3.33 7.24
N VAL A 192 -19.92 3.25 8.55
CA VAL A 192 -18.79 2.44 9.05
C VAL A 192 -19.31 1.29 9.92
N ILE A 193 -19.04 0.07 9.49
CA ILE A 193 -19.54 -1.17 10.09
C ILE A 193 -18.36 -1.95 10.67
N ALA A 194 -18.45 -2.35 11.95
CA ALA A 194 -17.45 -3.22 12.57
C ALA A 194 -17.55 -4.65 11.99
N SER A 195 -16.45 -5.19 11.46
CA SER A 195 -16.36 -6.53 10.86
C SER A 195 -15.59 -7.51 11.77
N PRO A 196 -16.15 -8.72 12.03
CA PRO A 196 -17.37 -9.30 11.47
C PRO A 196 -18.65 -8.65 12.03
N SER A 197 -19.71 -8.62 11.19
CA SER A 197 -20.99 -8.01 11.49
C SER A 197 -22.15 -9.01 11.33
N MET A 198 -23.31 -8.64 11.87
CA MET A 198 -24.54 -9.41 11.65
C MET A 198 -25.28 -9.04 10.35
N SER A 199 -24.79 -8.06 9.58
CA SER A 199 -25.44 -7.60 8.36
C SER A 199 -25.26 -8.54 7.16
N THR A 200 -24.17 -9.30 7.12
CA THR A 200 -23.81 -10.21 6.02
C THR A 200 -23.93 -11.67 6.42
N LYS A 201 -24.00 -12.59 5.44
CA LYS A 201 -23.98 -14.04 5.71
C LYS A 201 -22.59 -14.47 6.21
N ALA A 202 -21.53 -13.95 5.57
CA ALA A 202 -20.15 -14.23 5.96
C ALA A 202 -19.89 -13.81 7.42
N GLY A 203 -20.25 -12.59 7.79
CA GLY A 203 -20.10 -12.10 9.16
C GLY A 203 -20.88 -12.89 10.18
N ARG A 204 -22.16 -13.21 9.91
CA ARG A 204 -22.99 -14.06 10.79
C ARG A 204 -22.37 -15.44 11.03
N LYS A 205 -21.88 -16.10 9.96
CA LYS A 205 -21.23 -17.40 10.07
C LYS A 205 -20.01 -17.31 10.99
N ILE A 206 -19.12 -16.36 10.76
CA ILE A 206 -17.89 -16.18 11.55
C ILE A 206 -18.21 -15.89 13.02
N ILE A 207 -19.18 -15.03 13.31
CA ILE A 207 -19.61 -14.74 14.69
C ILE A 207 -20.22 -15.96 15.37
N THR A 208 -20.95 -16.79 14.62
CA THR A 208 -21.53 -18.04 15.16
C THR A 208 -20.44 -19.05 15.49
N ASP A 209 -19.45 -19.22 14.59
CA ASP A 209 -18.36 -20.18 14.76
C ASP A 209 -17.36 -19.72 15.84
N ASN A 210 -17.13 -18.41 15.98
CA ASN A 210 -16.23 -17.81 16.98
C ASN A 210 -16.75 -16.44 17.48
N PRO A 211 -17.57 -16.41 18.53
CA PRO A 211 -18.19 -15.16 19.04
C PRO A 211 -17.18 -14.10 19.49
N ASN A 212 -15.97 -14.49 19.86
CA ASN A 212 -14.90 -13.62 20.35
C ASN A 212 -13.92 -13.17 19.26
N TYR A 213 -14.16 -13.55 18.02
CA TYR A 213 -13.27 -13.19 16.90
C TYR A 213 -13.20 -11.69 16.70
N GLN A 214 -11.99 -11.18 16.63
CA GLN A 214 -11.72 -9.73 16.53
C GLN A 214 -11.67 -9.22 15.08
N GLY A 215 -11.90 -10.10 14.11
CA GLY A 215 -11.88 -9.79 12.69
C GLY A 215 -10.49 -9.82 12.08
N SER A 216 -10.47 -10.08 10.79
CA SER A 216 -9.30 -9.96 9.92
C SER A 216 -9.63 -9.03 8.75
N LEU A 217 -8.62 -8.63 7.97
CA LEU A 217 -8.87 -7.92 6.72
C LEU A 217 -9.61 -8.84 5.72
N GLY A 218 -9.27 -10.12 5.68
CA GLY A 218 -9.95 -11.13 4.85
C GLY A 218 -11.43 -11.25 5.16
N THR A 219 -11.82 -11.24 6.45
CA THR A 219 -13.24 -11.21 6.87
C THR A 219 -13.95 -9.94 6.36
N ALA A 220 -13.33 -8.78 6.56
CA ALA A 220 -13.92 -7.51 6.14
C ALA A 220 -14.07 -7.43 4.60
N ILE A 221 -13.13 -7.99 3.84
CA ILE A 221 -13.24 -8.15 2.37
C ILE A 221 -14.44 -9.03 2.02
N SER A 222 -14.60 -10.20 2.66
CA SER A 222 -15.74 -11.08 2.40
C SER A 222 -17.08 -10.38 2.60
N GLU A 223 -17.22 -9.59 3.66
CA GLU A 223 -18.45 -8.85 3.94
C GLU A 223 -18.71 -7.72 2.92
N ALA A 224 -17.67 -6.97 2.55
CA ALA A 224 -17.78 -5.90 1.56
C ALA A 224 -18.11 -6.45 0.17
N VAL A 225 -17.49 -7.55 -0.25
CA VAL A 225 -17.77 -8.26 -1.50
C VAL A 225 -19.23 -8.80 -1.52
N GLU A 226 -19.67 -9.44 -0.43
CA GLU A 226 -21.05 -9.94 -0.32
C GLU A 226 -22.06 -8.80 -0.49
N LEU A 227 -21.84 -7.66 0.16
CA LEU A 227 -22.71 -6.49 0.02
C LEU A 227 -22.71 -5.95 -1.41
N ALA A 228 -21.54 -5.81 -2.04
CA ALA A 228 -21.42 -5.35 -3.42
C ALA A 228 -22.20 -6.26 -4.39
N MET A 229 -22.05 -7.58 -4.26
CA MET A 229 -22.67 -8.56 -5.14
C MET A 229 -24.20 -8.70 -4.91
N SER A 230 -24.69 -8.35 -3.73
CA SER A 230 -26.13 -8.46 -3.37
C SER A 230 -26.89 -7.15 -3.53
N THR A 231 -26.22 -6.02 -3.74
CA THR A 231 -26.84 -4.70 -3.86
C THR A 231 -26.84 -4.24 -5.32
N PRO A 232 -28.00 -3.91 -5.89
CA PRO A 232 -28.07 -3.36 -7.25
C PRO A 232 -27.23 -2.08 -7.38
N ASN A 233 -26.58 -1.91 -8.53
CA ASN A 233 -25.78 -0.72 -8.85
C ASN A 233 -24.70 -0.40 -7.79
N CYS A 234 -24.04 -1.44 -7.29
CA CYS A 234 -22.98 -1.36 -6.29
C CYS A 234 -21.71 -2.02 -6.79
N LYS A 235 -20.55 -1.46 -6.41
CA LYS A 235 -19.23 -2.00 -6.71
C LYS A 235 -18.39 -2.08 -5.45
N TYR A 236 -17.53 -3.09 -5.41
CA TYR A 236 -16.46 -3.19 -4.42
C TYR A 236 -15.23 -2.39 -4.88
N VAL A 237 -14.59 -1.69 -3.96
CA VAL A 237 -13.41 -0.86 -4.21
C VAL A 237 -12.31 -1.24 -3.23
N LEU A 238 -11.09 -1.48 -3.72
CA LEU A 238 -10.00 -2.10 -2.96
C LEU A 238 -8.78 -1.18 -2.85
N GLY A 239 -8.16 -1.14 -1.68
CA GLY A 239 -7.07 -0.20 -1.36
C GLY A 239 -5.64 -0.72 -1.54
N SER A 240 -5.45 -1.98 -1.95
CA SER A 240 -4.12 -2.58 -2.17
C SER A 240 -4.25 -3.90 -2.94
N VAL A 241 -3.14 -4.64 -3.11
CA VAL A 241 -3.04 -5.99 -3.72
C VAL A 241 -3.16 -6.00 -5.23
N LEU A 242 -4.20 -5.40 -5.82
CA LEU A 242 -4.49 -5.47 -7.24
C LEU A 242 -3.60 -4.52 -8.08
N ASN A 243 -3.41 -4.88 -9.34
CA ASN A 243 -2.49 -4.19 -10.26
C ASN A 243 -2.95 -2.76 -10.55
N HIS A 244 -4.27 -2.54 -10.74
CA HIS A 244 -4.79 -1.19 -10.96
C HIS A 244 -4.55 -0.27 -9.77
N VAL A 245 -4.57 -0.80 -8.53
CA VAL A 245 -4.21 -0.02 -7.34
C VAL A 245 -2.72 0.35 -7.37
N ALA A 246 -1.84 -0.62 -7.67
CA ALA A 246 -0.41 -0.39 -7.80
C ALA A 246 -0.10 0.64 -8.92
N LEU A 247 -0.80 0.54 -10.05
CA LEU A 247 -0.73 1.47 -11.18
C LEU A 247 -1.04 2.91 -10.73
N HIS A 248 -2.18 3.14 -10.07
CA HIS A 248 -2.59 4.47 -9.61
C HIS A 248 -1.58 5.09 -8.63
N GLN A 249 -0.88 4.30 -7.86
CA GLN A 249 0.12 4.79 -6.90
C GLN A 249 1.41 5.27 -7.58
N THR A 250 1.65 4.95 -8.84
CA THR A 250 2.90 5.32 -9.52
C THR A 250 3.13 6.81 -9.67
N VAL A 251 2.11 7.65 -9.48
CA VAL A 251 2.26 9.11 -9.36
C VAL A 251 3.30 9.50 -8.30
N ILE A 252 3.48 8.68 -7.25
CA ILE A 252 4.45 8.90 -6.17
C ILE A 252 5.88 8.88 -6.73
N GLY A 253 6.25 7.79 -7.41
CA GLY A 253 7.59 7.62 -7.98
C GLY A 253 7.85 8.53 -9.17
N LEU A 254 6.83 8.78 -10.03
CA LEU A 254 6.94 9.69 -11.17
C LEU A 254 7.24 11.14 -10.74
N GLU A 255 6.66 11.60 -9.64
CA GLU A 255 7.03 12.88 -9.05
C GLU A 255 8.42 12.81 -8.38
N ALA A 256 8.70 11.72 -7.65
CA ALA A 256 9.97 11.54 -6.95
C ALA A 256 11.17 11.52 -7.92
N GLU A 257 11.05 10.93 -9.11
CA GLU A 257 12.09 10.96 -10.15
C GLU A 257 12.46 12.39 -10.55
N LYS A 258 11.45 13.24 -10.82
CA LYS A 258 11.67 14.65 -11.16
C LYS A 258 12.33 15.39 -10.00
N GLN A 259 11.89 15.11 -8.77
CA GLN A 259 12.41 15.75 -7.57
C GLN A 259 13.83 15.30 -7.21
N MET A 260 14.17 14.02 -7.42
CA MET A 260 15.54 13.51 -7.28
C MET A 260 16.48 14.16 -8.32
N ALA A 261 15.99 14.34 -9.55
CA ALA A 261 16.74 15.09 -10.57
C ALA A 261 16.96 16.57 -10.17
N MET A 262 15.99 17.21 -9.49
CA MET A 262 16.16 18.55 -8.91
C MET A 262 17.22 18.57 -7.81
N ALA A 263 17.33 17.49 -7.02
CA ALA A 263 18.37 17.32 -6.02
C ALA A 263 19.76 17.05 -6.62
N GLY A 264 19.84 16.79 -7.92
CA GLY A 264 21.09 16.37 -8.59
C GLY A 264 21.54 14.96 -8.24
N GLU A 265 20.65 14.14 -7.67
CA GLU A 265 20.96 12.79 -7.21
C GLU A 265 20.01 11.74 -7.81
N TYR A 266 20.41 10.48 -7.73
CA TYR A 266 19.61 9.35 -8.13
C TYR A 266 19.70 8.23 -7.06
N PRO A 267 18.60 7.55 -6.69
CA PRO A 267 18.64 6.61 -5.58
C PRO A 267 19.39 5.32 -5.92
N ASP A 268 20.32 4.94 -5.06
CA ASP A 268 20.93 3.60 -5.03
C ASP A 268 19.94 2.58 -4.45
N ILE A 269 19.09 3.04 -3.52
CA ILE A 269 18.15 2.19 -2.79
C ILE A 269 16.80 2.91 -2.71
N VAL A 270 15.71 2.21 -3.11
CA VAL A 270 14.32 2.67 -2.95
C VAL A 270 13.59 1.74 -2.00
N ILE A 271 12.91 2.31 -1.00
CA ILE A 271 12.27 1.54 0.07
C ILE A 271 10.80 1.93 0.22
N GLY A 272 9.93 0.93 0.36
CA GLY A 272 8.52 1.13 0.71
C GLY A 272 8.06 0.15 1.79
N CYS A 273 7.18 0.59 2.70
CA CYS A 273 6.52 -0.35 3.60
C CYS A 273 5.53 -1.22 2.83
N PHE A 274 5.31 -2.45 3.31
CA PHE A 274 4.59 -3.47 2.55
C PHE A 274 3.44 -4.12 3.33
N GLY A 275 2.21 -3.86 2.88
CA GLY A 275 1.02 -4.63 3.23
C GLY A 275 0.61 -5.54 2.07
N GLY A 276 -0.30 -5.10 1.20
CA GLY A 276 -0.62 -5.77 -0.08
C GLY A 276 0.25 -5.31 -1.26
N GLY A 277 1.03 -4.23 -1.11
CA GLY A 277 1.98 -3.76 -2.12
C GLY A 277 1.84 -2.32 -2.58
N SER A 278 0.70 -1.66 -2.38
CA SER A 278 0.38 -0.35 -2.99
C SER A 278 1.43 0.74 -2.72
N ASN A 279 1.91 0.86 -1.49
CA ASN A 279 2.91 1.87 -1.13
C ASN A 279 4.28 1.59 -1.77
N PHE A 280 4.76 0.35 -1.68
CA PHE A 280 6.01 -0.08 -2.30
C PHE A 280 5.96 0.11 -3.82
N SER A 281 4.89 -0.35 -4.46
CA SER A 281 4.70 -0.23 -5.91
C SER A 281 4.72 1.23 -6.36
N GLY A 282 4.05 2.12 -5.63
CA GLY A 282 3.96 3.53 -5.97
C GLY A 282 5.30 4.24 -6.05
N ILE A 283 6.19 3.99 -5.09
CA ILE A 283 7.52 4.62 -5.08
C ILE A 283 8.53 3.88 -5.97
N SER A 284 8.41 2.54 -6.11
CA SER A 284 9.45 1.72 -6.74
C SER A 284 9.27 1.52 -8.23
N PHE A 285 8.04 1.30 -8.72
CA PHE A 285 7.80 0.92 -10.11
C PHE A 285 8.35 1.90 -11.14
N PRO A 286 8.16 3.24 -11.01
CA PRO A 286 8.76 4.18 -11.96
C PRO A 286 10.30 4.07 -12.03
N PHE A 287 10.97 3.84 -10.91
CA PHE A 287 12.42 3.64 -10.89
C PHE A 287 12.85 2.29 -11.45
N MET A 288 12.03 1.23 -11.34
CA MET A 288 12.33 -0.10 -11.88
C MET A 288 12.50 -0.10 -13.40
N ARG A 289 11.78 0.78 -14.14
CA ARG A 289 11.93 0.88 -15.61
C ARG A 289 13.36 1.15 -16.03
N HIS A 290 14.12 1.92 -15.24
CA HIS A 290 15.53 2.22 -15.53
C HIS A 290 16.46 1.02 -15.28
N ASN A 291 16.07 0.13 -14.36
CA ASN A 291 16.77 -1.16 -14.22
C ASN A 291 16.43 -2.09 -15.39
N PHE A 292 15.17 -2.14 -15.83
CA PHE A 292 14.75 -2.97 -16.96
C PHE A 292 15.41 -2.53 -18.26
N SER A 293 15.61 -1.21 -18.46
CA SER A 293 16.35 -0.69 -19.63
C SER A 293 17.87 -0.84 -19.52
N GLY A 294 18.40 -1.23 -18.37
CA GLY A 294 19.84 -1.33 -18.10
C GLY A 294 20.54 0.01 -17.83
N GLU A 295 19.79 1.11 -17.71
CA GLU A 295 20.35 2.44 -17.41
C GLU A 295 20.84 2.58 -15.97
N ARG A 296 20.22 1.86 -15.04
CA ARG A 296 20.47 1.96 -13.60
C ARG A 296 20.49 0.57 -12.95
N ASN A 297 21.01 0.54 -11.72
CA ASN A 297 21.06 -0.65 -10.87
C ASN A 297 20.64 -0.28 -9.45
N THR A 298 19.40 0.19 -9.30
CA THR A 298 18.80 0.54 -8.02
C THR A 298 18.33 -0.72 -7.31
N ARG A 299 18.57 -0.83 -6.01
CA ARG A 299 17.99 -1.86 -5.14
C ARG A 299 16.61 -1.43 -4.66
N PHE A 300 15.64 -2.33 -4.70
CA PHE A 300 14.27 -2.08 -4.24
C PHE A 300 13.96 -2.95 -3.04
N ILE A 301 13.64 -2.35 -1.90
CA ILE A 301 13.43 -3.06 -0.63
C ILE A 301 11.99 -2.85 -0.14
N ALA A 302 11.25 -3.93 -0.03
CA ALA A 302 9.94 -3.96 0.62
C ALA A 302 10.11 -4.28 2.11
N ALA A 303 9.61 -3.38 2.98
CA ALA A 303 9.69 -3.55 4.42
C ALA A 303 8.32 -3.99 4.98
N GLU A 304 8.22 -5.23 5.45
CA GLU A 304 7.01 -5.83 6.01
C GLU A 304 7.12 -6.07 7.52
N PRO A 305 6.01 -6.28 8.25
CA PRO A 305 6.07 -6.64 9.66
C PRO A 305 6.57 -8.08 9.85
N GLU A 306 7.45 -8.30 10.84
CA GLU A 306 7.89 -9.63 11.28
C GLU A 306 6.69 -10.53 11.68
N SER A 307 5.61 -9.93 12.15
CA SER A 307 4.36 -10.61 12.52
C SER A 307 3.44 -10.97 11.34
N CYS A 308 3.79 -10.56 10.12
CA CYS A 308 3.04 -10.84 8.89
C CYS A 308 3.99 -10.94 7.68
N PRO A 309 4.94 -11.91 7.69
CA PRO A 309 6.11 -11.98 6.83
C PRO A 309 5.83 -12.70 5.51
N LYS A 310 4.87 -12.20 4.70
CA LYS A 310 4.44 -12.86 3.46
C LYS A 310 5.49 -12.87 2.34
N LEU A 311 6.32 -11.82 2.25
CA LEU A 311 7.38 -11.74 1.24
C LEU A 311 8.65 -12.50 1.65
N THR A 312 8.95 -12.55 2.95
CA THR A 312 10.17 -13.18 3.47
C THR A 312 9.97 -14.65 3.81
N ARG A 313 8.74 -15.06 4.18
CA ARG A 313 8.45 -16.43 4.66
C ARG A 313 7.19 -17.07 4.06
N GLY A 314 6.41 -16.32 3.26
CA GLY A 314 5.24 -16.85 2.55
C GLY A 314 5.62 -17.79 1.42
N VAL A 315 4.62 -18.51 0.90
CA VAL A 315 4.75 -19.39 -0.26
C VAL A 315 4.16 -18.73 -1.50
N PHE A 316 4.75 -18.93 -2.69
CA PHE A 316 4.20 -18.41 -3.93
C PHE A 316 3.19 -19.41 -4.51
N GLN A 317 1.90 -19.16 -4.28
CA GLN A 317 0.80 -20.03 -4.70
C GLN A 317 -0.45 -19.22 -5.06
N TYR A 318 -1.44 -19.87 -5.66
CA TYR A 318 -2.76 -19.30 -5.83
C TYR A 318 -3.51 -19.29 -4.50
N ASP A 319 -4.03 -18.12 -4.11
CA ASP A 319 -4.79 -17.96 -2.88
C ASP A 319 -5.96 -16.99 -3.08
N PHE A 320 -6.95 -17.06 -2.20
CA PHE A 320 -8.04 -16.11 -2.17
C PHE A 320 -7.60 -14.77 -1.56
N GLY A 321 -8.19 -13.69 -2.06
CA GLY A 321 -8.01 -12.38 -1.46
C GLY A 321 -8.76 -12.20 -0.14
N ASP A 322 -9.75 -13.07 0.14
CA ASP A 322 -10.66 -12.99 1.27
C ASP A 322 -10.83 -14.33 1.99
N GLU A 323 -11.33 -14.28 3.24
CA GLU A 323 -11.46 -15.46 4.10
C GLU A 323 -12.56 -16.43 3.67
N ALA A 324 -13.67 -15.92 3.07
CA ALA A 324 -14.80 -16.74 2.63
C ALA A 324 -14.64 -17.33 1.21
N GLY A 325 -13.58 -16.94 0.49
CA GLY A 325 -13.32 -17.44 -0.87
C GLY A 325 -14.26 -16.86 -1.94
N TYR A 326 -14.70 -15.62 -1.77
CA TYR A 326 -15.58 -14.91 -2.72
C TYR A 326 -14.80 -14.22 -3.84
N THR A 327 -13.51 -13.98 -3.63
CA THR A 327 -12.63 -13.36 -4.62
C THR A 327 -12.08 -14.39 -5.61
N PRO A 328 -11.53 -13.95 -6.76
CA PRO A 328 -10.71 -14.81 -7.61
C PRO A 328 -9.52 -15.42 -6.88
N LEU A 329 -8.99 -16.51 -7.44
CA LEU A 329 -7.68 -17.03 -7.05
C LEU A 329 -6.59 -16.14 -7.65
N ILE A 330 -5.76 -15.56 -6.80
CA ILE A 330 -4.70 -14.63 -7.16
C ILE A 330 -3.34 -15.32 -6.97
N PRO A 331 -2.43 -15.31 -7.95
CA PRO A 331 -1.07 -15.80 -7.74
C PRO A 331 -0.32 -14.82 -6.83
N MET A 332 0.03 -15.26 -5.62
CA MET A 332 0.62 -14.39 -4.61
C MET A 332 1.62 -15.10 -3.71
N LEU A 333 2.56 -14.35 -3.19
CA LEU A 333 3.29 -14.75 -1.98
C LEU A 333 2.32 -14.59 -0.80
N THR A 334 2.02 -15.69 -0.12
CA THR A 334 0.94 -15.73 0.87
C THR A 334 1.31 -16.53 2.12
N LEU A 335 0.68 -16.16 3.24
CA LEU A 335 0.66 -16.91 4.49
C LEU A 335 -0.60 -17.79 4.62
N GLY A 336 -1.46 -17.79 3.58
CA GLY A 336 -2.77 -18.43 3.53
C GLY A 336 -3.93 -17.51 3.94
N HIS A 337 -5.04 -17.55 3.20
CA HIS A 337 -6.20 -16.66 3.43
C HIS A 337 -6.86 -16.83 4.82
N ASN A 338 -6.61 -17.94 5.50
CA ASN A 338 -7.04 -18.20 6.89
C ASN A 338 -6.02 -17.70 7.94
N PHE A 339 -4.88 -17.14 7.52
CA PHE A 339 -3.89 -16.61 8.44
C PHE A 339 -4.41 -15.40 9.22
N ALA A 340 -4.40 -15.48 10.54
CA ALA A 340 -4.79 -14.41 11.45
C ALA A 340 -3.54 -13.67 11.98
N PRO A 341 -3.19 -12.48 11.46
CA PRO A 341 -2.04 -11.72 11.92
C PRO A 341 -2.20 -11.26 13.37
N ALA A 342 -1.09 -11.18 14.11
CA ALA A 342 -1.07 -10.60 15.45
C ALA A 342 -1.54 -9.13 15.43
N ASN A 343 -2.11 -8.67 16.56
CA ASN A 343 -2.67 -7.32 16.70
C ASN A 343 -1.58 -6.25 16.91
N ILE A 344 -0.68 -6.12 15.93
CA ILE A 344 0.29 -5.03 15.90
C ILE A 344 -0.40 -3.72 15.48
N HIS A 345 0.20 -2.58 15.84
CA HIS A 345 -0.37 -1.26 15.56
C HIS A 345 -0.29 -0.83 14.08
N ALA A 346 0.56 -1.45 13.27
CA ALA A 346 0.61 -1.27 11.82
C ALA A 346 -0.52 -2.06 11.12
N GLY A 347 -1.76 -1.74 11.44
CA GLY A 347 -2.95 -2.47 10.96
C GLY A 347 -3.10 -2.50 9.44
N GLY A 348 -2.59 -1.50 8.73
CA GLY A 348 -2.57 -1.44 7.26
C GLY A 348 -1.60 -2.42 6.60
N LEU A 349 -0.70 -3.06 7.37
CA LEU A 349 0.23 -4.06 6.86
C LEU A 349 -0.16 -5.51 7.21
N ARG A 350 -1.25 -5.71 7.97
CA ARG A 350 -1.75 -7.02 8.41
C ARG A 350 -2.63 -7.68 7.35
N TYR A 351 -2.05 -8.03 6.21
CA TYR A 351 -2.71 -8.77 5.15
C TYR A 351 -1.88 -10.00 4.77
N HIS A 352 -2.53 -11.14 4.57
CA HIS A 352 -1.89 -12.43 4.40
C HIS A 352 -1.12 -12.59 3.09
N GLY A 353 -1.45 -11.81 2.04
CA GLY A 353 -0.92 -11.98 0.69
C GLY A 353 -0.26 -10.72 0.13
N ALA A 354 0.54 -10.90 -0.90
CA ALA A 354 1.17 -9.85 -1.70
C ALA A 354 0.53 -9.80 -3.09
N GLY A 355 0.39 -8.62 -3.67
CA GLY A 355 -0.11 -8.44 -5.04
C GLY A 355 0.68 -9.27 -6.06
N SER A 356 0.01 -9.73 -7.12
CA SER A 356 0.57 -10.65 -8.12
C SER A 356 1.83 -10.09 -8.80
N VAL A 357 1.84 -8.80 -9.12
CA VAL A 357 3.00 -8.12 -9.74
C VAL A 357 4.21 -8.15 -8.80
N VAL A 358 4.01 -7.78 -7.52
CA VAL A 358 5.11 -7.76 -6.54
C VAL A 358 5.58 -9.18 -6.24
N SER A 359 4.68 -10.14 -6.19
CA SER A 359 5.04 -11.55 -6.00
C SER A 359 5.90 -12.07 -7.15
N GLN A 360 5.57 -11.72 -8.40
CA GLN A 360 6.38 -12.07 -9.56
C GLN A 360 7.76 -11.37 -9.54
N LEU A 361 7.81 -10.06 -9.24
CA LEU A 361 9.07 -9.33 -9.10
C LEU A 361 9.99 -9.93 -8.03
N LYS A 362 9.42 -10.40 -6.93
CA LYS A 362 10.18 -11.05 -5.86
C LYS A 362 10.71 -12.42 -6.29
N GLU A 363 9.90 -13.22 -6.98
CA GLU A 363 10.29 -14.51 -7.55
C GLU A 363 11.42 -14.36 -8.57
N ASP A 364 11.37 -13.31 -9.39
CA ASP A 364 12.38 -12.98 -10.39
C ASP A 364 13.66 -12.35 -9.79
N ASN A 365 13.73 -12.19 -8.46
CA ASN A 365 14.83 -11.52 -7.75
C ASN A 365 15.09 -10.06 -8.20
N LEU A 366 14.04 -9.38 -8.66
CA LEU A 366 14.08 -7.96 -9.07
C LEU A 366 13.83 -7.00 -7.91
N MET A 367 13.56 -7.53 -6.72
CA MET A 367 13.41 -6.80 -5.47
C MET A 367 13.82 -7.62 -4.26
N GLU A 368 14.09 -6.94 -3.17
CA GLU A 368 14.38 -7.52 -1.87
C GLU A 368 13.20 -7.33 -0.91
N ALA A 369 13.13 -8.16 0.12
CA ALA A 369 12.17 -8.00 1.20
C ALA A 369 12.89 -8.14 2.54
N VAL A 370 12.46 -7.33 3.52
CA VAL A 370 12.94 -7.38 4.90
C VAL A 370 11.75 -7.32 5.85
N ASP A 371 11.81 -8.12 6.90
CA ASP A 371 10.86 -8.06 8.00
C ASP A 371 11.40 -7.18 9.14
N ILE A 372 10.50 -6.43 9.76
CA ILE A 372 10.84 -5.47 10.81
C ILE A 372 10.02 -5.79 12.07
N PRO A 373 10.68 -6.02 13.22
CA PRO A 373 10.02 -6.18 14.51
C PRO A 373 9.30 -4.91 14.96
N GLN A 374 8.17 -5.02 15.66
CA GLN A 374 7.37 -3.87 16.08
C GLN A 374 8.15 -2.89 16.96
N LEU A 375 8.96 -3.36 17.89
CA LEU A 375 9.76 -2.49 18.76
C LEU A 375 10.80 -1.70 17.97
N GLU A 376 11.46 -2.32 16.98
CA GLU A 376 12.37 -1.61 16.08
C GLU A 376 11.64 -0.56 15.24
N THR A 377 10.45 -0.89 14.76
CA THR A 377 9.57 0.03 14.02
C THR A 377 9.29 1.30 14.84
N PHE A 378 8.90 1.18 16.12
CA PHE A 378 8.61 2.34 16.98
C PHE A 378 9.89 3.08 17.43
N ALA A 379 11.01 2.39 17.59
CA ALA A 379 12.30 3.03 17.85
C ALA A 379 12.71 3.91 16.66
N ALA A 380 12.59 3.39 15.44
CA ALA A 380 12.85 4.14 14.20
C ALA A 380 11.89 5.33 14.04
N ALA A 381 10.60 5.13 14.32
CA ALA A 381 9.58 6.17 14.30
C ALA A 381 9.91 7.33 15.26
N THR A 382 10.30 7.00 16.47
CA THR A 382 10.64 7.99 17.52
C THR A 382 11.91 8.76 17.14
N LEU A 383 12.94 8.06 16.61
CA LEU A 383 14.14 8.71 16.12
C LEU A 383 13.83 9.68 14.99
N PHE A 384 13.03 9.24 14.01
CA PHE A 384 12.61 10.07 12.87
C PHE A 384 11.79 11.28 13.32
N ALA A 385 10.83 11.09 14.22
CA ALA A 385 10.03 12.20 14.77
C ALA A 385 10.89 13.25 15.47
N ARG A 386 11.89 12.83 16.23
CA ARG A 386 12.82 13.73 16.95
C ARG A 386 13.80 14.43 16.02
N SER A 387 14.18 13.82 14.90
CA SER A 387 15.14 14.38 13.95
C SER A 387 14.50 15.20 12.84
N GLU A 388 13.33 14.82 12.35
CA GLU A 388 12.66 15.45 11.20
C GLU A 388 11.36 16.20 11.56
N GLY A 389 10.85 16.08 12.80
CA GLY A 389 9.67 16.79 13.27
C GLY A 389 8.33 16.22 12.77
N ILE A 390 8.33 15.03 12.18
CA ILE A 390 7.12 14.35 11.67
C ILE A 390 6.93 13.05 12.43
N ILE A 391 5.76 12.86 13.06
CA ILE A 391 5.37 11.58 13.67
C ILE A 391 4.82 10.70 12.56
N PRO A 392 5.53 9.61 12.16
CA PRO A 392 5.10 8.76 11.05
C PRO A 392 3.99 7.79 11.49
N ALA A 393 3.18 7.32 10.53
CA ALA A 393 2.30 6.19 10.78
C ALA A 393 3.12 4.94 11.15
N PRO A 394 2.62 4.05 12.02
CA PRO A 394 3.31 2.79 12.35
C PRO A 394 3.66 1.96 11.10
N GLU A 395 2.83 2.02 10.06
CA GLU A 395 3.10 1.42 8.76
C GLU A 395 4.35 2.02 8.10
N SER A 396 4.41 3.35 7.97
CA SER A 396 5.53 4.07 7.35
C SER A 396 6.84 3.82 8.07
N SER A 397 6.77 3.57 9.36
CA SER A 397 7.92 3.38 10.24
C SER A 397 8.70 2.10 9.91
N HIS A 398 8.09 1.13 9.22
CA HIS A 398 8.80 -0.04 8.68
C HIS A 398 9.80 0.38 7.58
N ALA A 399 9.39 1.28 6.68
CA ALA A 399 10.31 1.81 5.66
C ALA A 399 11.42 2.67 6.28
N ILE A 400 11.12 3.44 7.32
CA ILE A 400 12.10 4.23 8.07
C ILE A 400 13.12 3.30 8.75
N ALA A 401 12.68 2.22 9.40
CA ALA A 401 13.57 1.25 10.03
C ALA A 401 14.50 0.57 9.01
N ALA A 402 13.97 0.18 7.85
CA ALA A 402 14.76 -0.37 6.75
C ALA A 402 15.78 0.67 6.23
N ALA A 403 15.39 1.93 6.05
CA ALA A 403 16.30 3.01 5.64
C ALA A 403 17.41 3.23 6.67
N ILE A 404 17.11 3.17 7.96
CA ILE A 404 18.10 3.26 9.04
C ILE A 404 19.07 2.07 8.99
N ARG A 405 18.57 0.84 8.75
CA ARG A 405 19.44 -0.35 8.57
C ARG A 405 20.42 -0.15 7.40
N GLU A 406 19.94 0.31 6.25
CA GLU A 406 20.78 0.54 5.07
C GLU A 406 21.78 1.71 5.29
N ALA A 407 21.37 2.79 5.95
CA ALA A 407 22.25 3.90 6.30
C ALA A 407 23.38 3.49 7.27
N LYS A 408 23.10 2.58 8.22
CA LYS A 408 24.12 2.00 9.10
C LYS A 408 25.08 1.11 8.33
N LYS A 409 24.61 0.28 7.41
CA LYS A 409 25.47 -0.53 6.52
C LYS A 409 26.38 0.36 5.67
N ALA A 410 25.85 1.44 5.10
CA ALA A 410 26.64 2.42 4.35
C ALA A 410 27.73 3.06 5.22
N LYS A 411 27.42 3.41 6.47
CA LYS A 411 28.41 3.92 7.43
C LYS A 411 29.51 2.90 7.72
N GLU A 412 29.14 1.66 8.01
CA GLU A 412 30.09 0.57 8.30
C GLU A 412 31.02 0.28 7.11
N ALA A 413 30.48 0.39 5.88
CA ALA A 413 31.24 0.22 4.64
C ALA A 413 32.05 1.48 4.25
N GLY A 414 31.80 2.64 4.88
CA GLY A 414 32.40 3.92 4.48
C GLY A 414 31.90 4.43 3.13
N GLU A 415 30.71 4.01 2.70
CA GLU A 415 30.11 4.34 1.40
C GLU A 415 29.05 5.44 1.54
N SER A 416 29.05 6.39 0.59
CA SER A 416 27.94 7.32 0.44
C SER A 416 26.88 6.71 -0.47
N LYS A 417 25.72 6.34 0.09
CA LYS A 417 24.57 5.80 -0.64
C LYS A 417 23.41 6.79 -0.62
N VAL A 418 22.69 6.89 -1.73
CA VAL A 418 21.45 7.65 -1.82
C VAL A 418 20.28 6.71 -1.55
N ILE A 419 19.58 6.94 -0.43
CA ILE A 419 18.46 6.13 0.03
C ILE A 419 17.18 6.96 -0.09
N LEU A 420 16.21 6.47 -0.87
CA LEU A 420 14.89 7.06 -1.01
C LEU A 420 13.86 6.15 -0.37
N PHE A 421 13.05 6.64 0.56
CA PHE A 421 11.90 5.89 1.06
C PHE A 421 10.59 6.68 0.93
N ASN A 422 9.46 5.96 0.91
CA ASN A 422 8.14 6.59 0.94
C ASN A 422 7.62 6.74 2.36
N LEU A 423 7.40 7.97 2.82
CA LEU A 423 6.67 8.28 4.04
C LEU A 423 5.18 8.21 3.74
N SER A 424 4.62 7.02 3.84
CA SER A 424 3.28 6.65 3.34
C SER A 424 2.13 7.31 4.09
N GLY A 425 2.36 7.79 5.32
CA GLY A 425 1.35 8.48 6.13
C GLY A 425 1.89 9.00 7.47
N HIS A 426 1.13 9.92 8.12
CA HIS A 426 1.43 10.40 9.45
C HIS A 426 0.76 9.56 10.55
N GLY A 427 1.30 9.63 11.77
CA GLY A 427 0.86 8.91 12.96
C GLY A 427 0.00 9.70 13.95
N LEU A 428 -0.43 10.92 13.61
CA LEU A 428 -1.17 11.80 14.55
C LEU A 428 -2.50 11.20 15.04
N ILE A 429 -3.07 10.24 14.31
CA ILE A 429 -4.29 9.52 14.70
C ILE A 429 -3.95 8.17 15.37
N ASP A 430 -2.66 7.82 15.45
CA ASP A 430 -2.15 6.56 16.00
C ASP A 430 -1.40 6.79 17.34
N MET A 431 -1.61 7.92 18.01
CA MET A 431 -0.85 8.31 19.22
C MET A 431 -0.98 7.31 20.36
N SER A 432 -2.10 6.61 20.50
CA SER A 432 -2.25 5.54 21.49
C SER A 432 -1.22 4.41 21.34
N ALA A 433 -0.73 4.16 20.14
CA ALA A 433 0.34 3.20 19.90
C ALA A 433 1.70 3.74 20.39
N TYR A 434 1.95 5.02 20.19
CA TYR A 434 3.14 5.69 20.71
C TYR A 434 3.14 5.76 22.24
N ASP A 435 1.97 6.01 22.86
CA ASP A 435 1.82 5.97 24.31
C ASP A 435 2.20 4.60 24.88
N GLN A 436 1.70 3.51 24.27
CA GLN A 436 2.08 2.15 24.67
C GLN A 436 3.57 1.86 24.47
N TYR A 437 4.17 2.34 23.36
CA TYR A 437 5.61 2.20 23.15
C TYR A 437 6.42 2.93 24.23
N ILE A 438 6.06 4.18 24.56
CA ILE A 438 6.74 4.99 25.57
C ILE A 438 6.58 4.36 26.97
N ALA A 439 5.42 3.77 27.27
CA ALA A 439 5.16 3.06 28.51
C ALA A 439 5.89 1.70 28.62
N GLY A 440 6.43 1.18 27.51
CA GLY A 440 7.07 -0.14 27.47
C GLY A 440 6.08 -1.31 27.36
N ASP A 441 4.83 -1.06 26.96
CA ASP A 441 3.75 -2.05 26.90
C ASP A 441 3.68 -2.77 25.55
N LEU A 442 4.51 -2.39 24.56
CA LEU A 442 4.56 -3.08 23.28
C LEU A 442 5.48 -4.30 23.29
N ALA A 443 5.13 -5.31 22.52
CA ALA A 443 5.92 -6.52 22.34
C ALA A 443 6.15 -6.83 20.85
N ASN A 444 7.18 -7.60 20.55
CA ASN A 444 7.36 -8.22 19.23
C ASN A 444 6.50 -9.49 19.11
N TYR A 445 6.07 -9.78 17.89
CA TYR A 445 5.30 -10.96 17.54
C TYR A 445 5.96 -11.66 16.37
N GLN A 446 6.27 -12.94 16.54
CA GLN A 446 6.88 -13.77 15.49
C GLN A 446 5.88 -14.80 14.98
N VAL A 447 5.96 -15.10 13.70
CA VAL A 447 5.21 -16.19 13.06
C VAL A 447 6.09 -17.42 13.02
N SER A 448 5.59 -18.59 13.49
CA SER A 448 6.35 -19.83 13.39
C SER A 448 6.24 -20.45 11.98
N ASP A 449 7.27 -21.20 11.56
CA ASP A 449 7.23 -21.93 10.28
C ASP A 449 6.10 -22.95 10.24
N GLU A 450 5.76 -23.54 11.40
CA GLU A 450 4.63 -24.45 11.53
C GLU A 450 3.30 -23.74 11.22
N MET A 451 3.11 -22.53 11.73
CA MET A 451 1.90 -21.75 11.44
C MET A 451 1.79 -21.44 9.93
N VAL A 452 2.89 -21.07 9.27
CA VAL A 452 2.90 -20.84 7.81
C VAL A 452 2.52 -22.13 7.08
N ARG A 453 3.18 -23.26 7.40
CA ARG A 453 2.88 -24.56 6.78
C ARG A 453 1.43 -24.98 6.95
N GLN A 454 0.86 -24.83 8.16
CA GLN A 454 -0.54 -25.20 8.41
C GLN A 454 -1.53 -24.38 7.60
N ASN A 455 -1.31 -23.07 7.47
CA ASN A 455 -2.21 -22.19 6.74
C ASN A 455 -2.05 -22.31 5.21
N THR A 456 -0.95 -22.85 4.71
CA THR A 456 -0.65 -22.89 3.25
C THR A 456 -0.72 -24.30 2.66
N LYS A 457 -0.92 -25.36 3.46
CA LYS A 457 -0.86 -26.76 3.01
C LYS A 457 -1.88 -27.15 1.94
N ASP A 458 -3.06 -26.50 1.96
CA ASP A 458 -4.19 -26.82 1.08
C ASP A 458 -4.35 -25.81 -0.08
N LEU A 459 -3.38 -24.89 -0.25
CA LEU A 459 -3.44 -23.89 -1.33
C LEU A 459 -3.18 -24.51 -2.71
N GLU A 460 -3.80 -23.94 -3.73
CA GLU A 460 -3.62 -24.33 -5.12
C GLU A 460 -2.19 -24.03 -5.60
N LYS A 461 -1.50 -25.04 -6.08
CA LYS A 461 -0.11 -24.87 -6.54
C LYS A 461 -0.04 -24.04 -7.82
N ILE A 462 0.95 -23.18 -7.90
CA ILE A 462 1.38 -22.54 -9.14
C ILE A 462 2.14 -23.59 -9.97
N ILE A 463 1.60 -23.92 -11.15
CA ILE A 463 2.18 -24.86 -12.11
C ILE A 463 2.95 -24.08 -13.17
#